data_14477e0fa79bcd6a83e875e4ad025a4a
#
_entry.id   14477e0fa79bcd6a83e875e4ad025a4a
#
_cell.length_a   1.000
_cell.length_b   1.000
_cell.length_c   1.000
_cell.angle_alpha   90.00
_cell.angle_beta   90.00
_cell.angle_gamma   90.00
#
_symmetry.space_group_name_H-M   'P 1'
#
loop_
_entity.id
_entity.type
_entity.pdbx_description
1 polymer ?
#
loop_
_entity_poly.entity_id
_entity_poly.type
_entity_poly.pdbx_seq_one_letter_code
_entity_poly.pdbx_strand_id
1 'polypeptide(L)'
;MRERIGVVGLGRMGAAIAARLAGLGWPVTGWTRSGRALPGVAAAPDLAACAEGSDIVLLSLFDDAAVAEVLAALAALPLARRLVVDTSTVSPDVLRGAEAGLRAAGAAAVDAPISGGPEMVAQGAAGMFLGGA
;
A
#
# COMPACT_ATOMS: atom_id res chain seq x y z
N MET A 1 -12.62 -8.98 -14.51
CA MET A 1 -11.94 -7.70 -14.29
C MET A 1 -11.13 -7.78 -13.00
N ARG A 2 -9.86 -7.37 -13.02
CA ARG A 2 -9.02 -7.40 -11.83
C ARG A 2 -9.20 -6.13 -11.01
N GLU A 3 -9.02 -6.25 -9.69
CA GLU A 3 -9.02 -5.10 -8.80
C GLU A 3 -7.87 -4.14 -9.16
N ARG A 4 -8.13 -2.86 -8.98
CA ARG A 4 -7.11 -1.82 -9.17
C ARG A 4 -6.28 -1.73 -7.91
N ILE A 5 -4.96 -1.71 -8.07
CA ILE A 5 -4.03 -1.71 -6.94
C ILE A 5 -3.26 -0.40 -6.91
N GLY A 6 -3.27 0.26 -5.77
CA GLY A 6 -2.43 1.43 -5.51
C GLY A 6 -1.29 1.05 -4.58
N VAL A 7 -0.06 1.41 -4.93
CA VAL A 7 1.10 1.17 -4.09
C VAL A 7 1.62 2.51 -3.59
N VAL A 8 1.59 2.71 -2.29
CA VAL A 8 2.06 3.91 -1.63
C VAL A 8 3.45 3.64 -1.06
N GLY A 9 4.43 4.35 -1.58
CA GLY A 9 5.84 4.13 -1.27
C GLY A 9 6.52 3.26 -2.33
N LEU A 10 7.40 3.87 -3.11
CA LEU A 10 8.10 3.21 -4.21
C LEU A 10 9.61 3.14 -3.94
N GLY A 11 9.98 2.85 -2.69
CA GLY A 11 11.34 2.47 -2.34
C GLY A 11 11.66 1.08 -2.89
N ARG A 12 12.71 0.44 -2.39
CA ARG A 12 13.15 -0.85 -2.93
C ARG A 12 12.06 -1.92 -2.86
N MET A 13 11.37 -2.04 -1.71
CA MET A 13 10.33 -3.04 -1.53
C MET A 13 9.06 -2.67 -2.28
N GLY A 14 8.58 -1.44 -2.14
CA GLY A 14 7.37 -0.97 -2.82
C GLY A 14 7.50 -1.03 -4.34
N ALA A 15 8.67 -0.67 -4.88
CA ALA A 15 8.96 -0.78 -6.30
C ALA A 15 8.92 -2.24 -6.77
N ALA A 16 9.47 -3.16 -5.98
CA ALA A 16 9.45 -4.60 -6.31
C ALA A 16 8.02 -5.15 -6.32
N ILE A 17 7.21 -4.77 -5.33
CA ILE A 17 5.81 -5.17 -5.24
C ILE A 17 5.03 -4.65 -6.47
N ALA A 18 5.16 -3.36 -6.76
CA ALA A 18 4.46 -2.74 -7.88
C ALA A 18 4.85 -3.37 -9.21
N ALA A 19 6.15 -3.57 -9.44
CA ALA A 19 6.64 -4.20 -10.67
C ALA A 19 6.16 -5.64 -10.82
N ARG A 20 6.16 -6.41 -9.73
CA ARG A 20 5.69 -7.80 -9.77
C ARG A 20 4.22 -7.88 -10.13
N LEU A 21 3.39 -7.08 -9.48
CA LEU A 21 1.94 -7.06 -9.75
C LEU A 21 1.65 -6.58 -11.17
N ALA A 22 2.32 -5.53 -11.63
CA ALA A 22 2.16 -5.04 -13.00
C ALA A 22 2.58 -6.09 -14.02
N GLY A 23 3.68 -6.81 -13.75
CA GLY A 23 4.15 -7.90 -14.61
C GLY A 23 3.20 -9.07 -14.69
N LEU A 24 2.37 -9.27 -13.65
CA LEU A 24 1.32 -10.30 -13.63
C LEU A 24 0.01 -9.84 -14.26
N GLY A 25 -0.03 -8.62 -14.79
CA GLY A 25 -1.21 -8.08 -15.47
C GLY A 25 -2.20 -7.33 -14.60
N TRP A 26 -1.85 -7.02 -13.35
CA TRP A 26 -2.70 -6.20 -12.50
C TRP A 26 -2.61 -4.73 -12.89
N PRO A 27 -3.71 -3.98 -12.86
CA PRO A 27 -3.65 -2.52 -13.03
C PRO A 27 -3.08 -1.88 -11.78
N VAL A 28 -1.87 -1.36 -11.86
CA VAL A 28 -1.13 -0.80 -10.71
C VAL A 28 -0.88 0.68 -10.90
N THR A 29 -1.22 1.46 -9.89
CA THR A 29 -0.89 2.88 -9.78
C THR A 29 0.03 3.05 -8.58
N GLY A 30 1.09 3.82 -8.72
CA GLY A 30 2.02 4.09 -7.64
C GLY A 30 2.03 5.56 -7.24
N TRP A 31 2.29 5.81 -5.97
CA TRP A 31 2.53 7.15 -5.47
C TRP A 31 3.65 7.14 -4.44
N THR A 32 4.49 8.15 -4.52
CA THR A 32 5.51 8.40 -3.52
C THR A 32 5.70 9.91 -3.38
N ARG A 33 6.14 10.34 -2.20
CA ARG A 33 6.34 11.76 -1.91
C ARG A 33 7.33 12.40 -2.89
N SER A 34 8.34 11.67 -3.34
CA SER A 34 9.34 12.18 -4.28
C SER A 34 8.88 12.26 -5.73
N GLY A 35 7.72 11.70 -6.07
CA GLY A 35 7.21 11.66 -7.43
C GLY A 35 7.91 10.65 -8.34
N ARG A 36 8.59 9.68 -7.77
CA ARG A 36 9.30 8.66 -8.53
C ARG A 36 8.35 7.85 -9.41
N ALA A 37 8.75 7.63 -10.67
CA ALA A 37 7.99 6.84 -11.62
C ALA A 37 8.67 5.48 -11.85
N LEU A 38 7.86 4.47 -12.21
CA LEU A 38 8.34 3.13 -12.53
C LEU A 38 7.73 2.67 -13.86
N PRO A 39 8.48 1.92 -14.70
CA PRO A 39 7.94 1.34 -15.92
C PRO A 39 6.78 0.39 -15.60
N GLY A 40 5.71 0.47 -16.38
CA GLY A 40 4.55 -0.39 -16.23
C GLY A 40 3.62 -0.05 -15.07
N VAL A 41 3.94 0.99 -14.31
CA VAL A 41 3.15 1.45 -13.16
C VAL A 41 2.70 2.88 -13.43
N ALA A 42 1.41 3.11 -13.41
CA ALA A 42 0.87 4.47 -13.59
C ALA A 42 1.24 5.33 -12.38
N ALA A 43 1.64 6.57 -12.61
CA ALA A 43 1.99 7.50 -11.54
C ALA A 43 0.77 8.33 -11.15
N ALA A 44 0.41 8.33 -9.87
CA ALA A 44 -0.66 9.18 -9.37
C ALA A 44 -0.10 10.57 -9.02
N PRO A 45 -0.86 11.65 -9.27
CA PRO A 45 -0.40 13.00 -8.94
C PRO A 45 -0.33 13.28 -7.44
N ASP A 46 -1.16 12.60 -6.65
CA ASP A 46 -1.17 12.73 -5.20
C ASP A 46 -1.69 11.44 -4.53
N LEU A 47 -1.60 11.39 -3.22
CA LEU A 47 -2.06 10.23 -2.45
C LEU A 47 -3.57 10.00 -2.62
N ALA A 48 -4.35 11.06 -2.64
CA ALA A 48 -5.80 10.95 -2.80
C ALA A 48 -6.16 10.27 -4.12
N ALA A 49 -5.56 10.69 -5.23
CA ALA A 49 -5.81 10.09 -6.53
C ALA A 49 -5.40 8.60 -6.56
N CYS A 50 -4.29 8.26 -5.93
CA CYS A 50 -3.84 6.87 -5.83
C CYS A 50 -4.84 6.02 -5.07
N ALA A 51 -5.27 6.46 -3.89
CA ALA A 51 -6.16 5.70 -3.02
C ALA A 51 -7.57 5.61 -3.59
N GLU A 52 -8.13 6.72 -4.03
CA GLU A 52 -9.51 6.75 -4.55
C GLU A 52 -9.64 6.01 -5.88
N GLY A 53 -8.58 5.97 -6.66
CA GLY A 53 -8.53 5.22 -7.91
C GLY A 53 -8.23 3.73 -7.76
N SER A 54 -8.07 3.25 -6.55
CA SER A 54 -7.67 1.85 -6.28
C SER A 54 -8.69 1.15 -5.40
N ASP A 55 -8.83 -0.16 -5.61
CA ASP A 55 -9.68 -1.00 -4.76
C ASP A 55 -8.88 -1.52 -3.56
N ILE A 56 -7.59 -1.76 -3.77
CA ILE A 56 -6.64 -2.20 -2.75
C ILE A 56 -5.49 -1.20 -2.71
N VAL A 57 -5.19 -0.68 -1.52
CA VAL A 57 -4.10 0.26 -1.30
C VAL A 57 -3.03 -0.43 -0.46
N LEU A 58 -1.87 -0.67 -1.06
CA LEU A 58 -0.72 -1.28 -0.40
C LEU A 58 0.24 -0.21 0.08
N LEU A 59 0.60 -0.26 1.35
CA LEU A 59 1.61 0.64 1.92
C LEU A 59 2.94 -0.09 2.05
N SER A 60 4.01 0.54 1.60
CA SER A 60 5.38 0.04 1.76
C SER A 60 6.29 1.23 2.09
N LEU A 61 6.42 1.54 3.38
CA LEU A 61 7.07 2.74 3.88
C LEU A 61 8.17 2.37 4.88
N PHE A 62 9.01 3.34 5.24
CA PHE A 62 10.23 3.08 6.00
C PHE A 62 10.04 2.92 7.50
N ASP A 63 9.17 3.72 8.11
CA ASP A 63 9.09 3.79 9.56
C ASP A 63 7.68 4.10 10.05
N ASP A 64 7.51 4.02 11.35
CA ASP A 64 6.22 4.25 12.02
C ASP A 64 5.65 5.64 11.71
N ALA A 65 6.50 6.66 11.66
CA ALA A 65 6.05 8.03 11.41
C ALA A 65 5.49 8.19 9.99
N ALA A 66 6.17 7.61 8.99
CA ALA A 66 5.72 7.65 7.60
C ALA A 66 4.39 6.91 7.42
N VAL A 67 4.25 5.73 8.04
CA VAL A 67 3.02 4.95 7.99
C VAL A 67 1.88 5.71 8.68
N ALA A 68 2.13 6.26 9.87
CA ALA A 68 1.12 7.01 10.62
C ALA A 68 0.63 8.23 9.83
N GLU A 69 1.54 8.95 9.19
CA GLU A 69 1.20 10.12 8.37
C GLU A 69 0.30 9.73 7.19
N VAL A 70 0.66 8.67 6.48
CA VAL A 70 -0.13 8.19 5.34
C VAL A 70 -1.49 7.68 5.79
N LEU A 71 -1.54 6.89 6.86
CA LEU A 71 -2.81 6.36 7.37
C LEU A 71 -3.76 7.49 7.81
N ALA A 72 -3.23 8.54 8.45
CA ALA A 72 -4.02 9.70 8.84
C ALA A 72 -4.59 10.43 7.61
N ALA A 73 -3.78 10.58 6.56
CA ALA A 73 -4.23 11.19 5.31
C ALA A 73 -5.30 10.34 4.62
N LEU A 74 -5.13 9.01 4.61
CA LEU A 74 -6.11 8.09 4.04
C LEU A 74 -7.44 8.12 4.79
N ALA A 75 -7.41 8.24 6.12
CA ALA A 75 -8.62 8.29 6.93
C ALA A 75 -9.48 9.53 6.64
N ALA A 76 -8.91 10.57 6.03
CA ALA A 76 -9.63 11.78 5.63
C ALA A 76 -10.27 11.67 4.25
N LEU A 77 -10.10 10.55 3.54
CA LEU A 77 -10.60 10.35 2.18
C LEU A 77 -11.86 9.46 2.18
N PRO A 78 -12.72 9.57 1.12
CA PRO A 78 -13.85 8.67 0.97
C PRO A 78 -13.37 7.32 0.41
N LEU A 79 -13.10 6.37 1.29
CA LEU A 79 -12.52 5.07 0.93
C LEU A 79 -13.51 3.91 1.09
N ALA A 80 -14.79 4.15 0.78
CA ALA A 80 -15.81 3.10 0.86
C ALA A 80 -15.39 1.87 0.04
N ARG A 81 -15.44 0.69 0.65
CA ARG A 81 -15.12 -0.61 0.04
C ARG A 81 -13.66 -0.76 -0.38
N ARG A 82 -12.74 0.10 0.09
CA ARG A 82 -11.31 -0.08 -0.16
C ARG A 82 -10.71 -0.95 0.93
N LEU A 83 -9.67 -1.69 0.55
CA LEU A 83 -8.86 -2.45 1.49
C LEU A 83 -7.50 -1.78 1.58
N VAL A 84 -7.09 -1.41 2.78
CA VAL A 84 -5.76 -0.87 3.05
C VAL A 84 -4.89 -1.97 3.63
N VAL A 85 -3.80 -2.28 2.96
CA VAL A 85 -2.87 -3.35 3.38
C VAL A 85 -1.52 -2.71 3.69
N ASP A 86 -1.10 -2.77 4.95
CA ASP A 86 0.21 -2.27 5.35
C ASP A 86 1.22 -3.41 5.31
N THR A 87 2.10 -3.36 4.31
CA THR A 87 3.17 -4.35 4.14
C THR A 87 4.48 -3.87 4.79
N SER A 88 4.48 -2.70 5.41
CA SER A 88 5.67 -2.12 6.03
C SER A 88 6.06 -2.90 7.28
N THR A 89 7.37 -2.98 7.54
CA THR A 89 7.89 -3.61 8.76
C THR A 89 7.97 -2.55 9.86
N VAL A 90 6.83 -2.27 10.48
CA VAL A 90 6.69 -1.24 11.51
C VAL A 90 5.92 -1.81 12.71
N SER A 91 5.80 -1.01 13.76
CA SER A 91 5.06 -1.41 14.96
C SER A 91 3.58 -1.68 14.65
N PRO A 92 3.00 -2.79 15.13
CA PRO A 92 1.57 -3.07 14.94
C PRO A 92 0.65 -2.01 15.51
N ASP A 93 1.11 -1.25 16.49
CA ASP A 93 0.31 -0.19 17.12
C ASP A 93 -0.01 0.96 16.17
N VAL A 94 0.81 1.18 15.17
CA VAL A 94 0.60 2.24 14.17
C VAL A 94 -0.71 2.00 13.42
N LEU A 95 -0.91 0.80 12.90
CA LEU A 95 -2.14 0.47 12.17
C LEU A 95 -3.34 0.41 13.13
N ARG A 96 -3.17 -0.15 14.33
CA ARG A 96 -4.23 -0.19 15.33
C ARG A 96 -4.73 1.20 15.68
N GLY A 97 -3.82 2.16 15.84
CA GLY A 97 -4.18 3.55 16.13
C GLY A 97 -4.97 4.23 15.03
N ALA A 98 -4.82 3.77 13.78
CA ALA A 98 -5.50 4.34 12.62
C ALA A 98 -6.80 3.60 12.24
N GLU A 99 -7.05 2.43 12.81
CA GLU A 99 -8.13 1.53 12.38
C GLU A 99 -9.51 2.17 12.43
N ALA A 100 -9.81 2.87 13.52
CA ALA A 100 -11.12 3.51 13.68
C ALA A 100 -11.35 4.58 12.62
N GLY A 101 -10.34 5.39 12.31
CA GLY A 101 -10.43 6.42 11.28
C GLY A 101 -10.61 5.84 9.88
N LEU A 102 -9.90 4.77 9.57
CA LEU A 102 -10.04 4.08 8.28
C LEU A 102 -11.42 3.45 8.16
N ARG A 103 -11.91 2.82 9.21
CA ARG A 103 -13.26 2.24 9.23
C ARG A 103 -14.32 3.31 9.04
N ALA A 104 -14.17 4.48 9.66
CA ALA A 104 -15.06 5.60 9.46
C ALA A 104 -15.05 6.11 8.02
N ALA A 105 -13.91 5.99 7.33
CA ALA A 105 -13.77 6.31 5.90
C ALA A 105 -14.36 5.22 4.99
N GLY A 106 -14.77 4.09 5.54
CA GLY A 106 -15.36 2.98 4.82
C GLY A 106 -14.37 1.91 4.37
N ALA A 107 -13.11 1.99 4.81
CA ALA A 107 -12.07 1.05 4.44
C ALA A 107 -11.87 -0.04 5.49
N ALA A 108 -11.49 -1.24 5.03
CA ALA A 108 -10.94 -2.27 5.89
C ALA A 108 -9.42 -2.15 5.91
N ALA A 109 -8.78 -2.60 6.98
CA ALA A 109 -7.34 -2.51 7.14
C ALA A 109 -6.75 -3.84 7.57
N VAL A 110 -5.61 -4.21 6.99
CA VAL A 110 -4.88 -5.44 7.29
C VAL A 110 -3.41 -5.11 7.45
N ASP A 111 -2.80 -5.66 8.51
CA ASP A 111 -1.35 -5.63 8.71
C ASP A 111 -0.76 -6.89 8.09
N ALA A 112 0.10 -6.71 7.09
CA ALA A 112 0.63 -7.82 6.30
C ALA A 112 2.12 -7.62 5.97
N PRO A 113 2.99 -7.57 6.99
CA PRO A 113 4.42 -7.39 6.75
C PRO A 113 4.97 -8.53 5.89
N ILE A 114 5.85 -8.17 4.96
CA ILE A 114 6.45 -9.11 4.03
C ILE A 114 7.75 -9.66 4.62
N SER A 115 7.89 -10.99 4.56
CA SER A 115 9.12 -11.69 4.90
C SER A 115 9.94 -11.89 3.64
N GLY A 116 11.19 -11.44 3.64
CA GLY A 116 12.10 -11.53 2.52
C GLY A 116 12.45 -10.16 1.96
N GLY A 117 13.41 -10.13 1.05
CA GLY A 117 13.86 -8.90 0.40
C GLY A 117 13.17 -8.62 -0.92
N PRO A 118 13.51 -7.49 -1.58
CA PRO A 118 12.93 -7.14 -2.87
C PRO A 118 13.13 -8.19 -3.95
N GLU A 119 14.26 -8.90 -3.92
CA GLU A 119 14.56 -9.97 -4.88
C GLU A 119 13.59 -11.13 -4.76
N MET A 120 13.22 -11.51 -3.54
CA MET A 120 12.23 -12.56 -3.29
C MET A 120 10.85 -12.14 -3.74
N VAL A 121 10.47 -10.89 -3.53
CA VAL A 121 9.22 -10.33 -4.03
C VAL A 121 9.17 -10.40 -5.56
N ALA A 122 10.25 -10.01 -6.22
CA ALA A 122 10.35 -10.03 -7.68
C ALA A 122 10.19 -11.45 -8.24
N GLN A 123 10.66 -12.46 -7.50
CA GLN A 123 10.55 -13.88 -7.89
C GLN A 123 9.25 -14.53 -7.45
N GLY A 124 8.42 -13.81 -6.69
CA GLY A 124 7.18 -14.36 -6.15
C GLY A 124 7.40 -15.32 -4.98
N ALA A 125 8.57 -15.24 -4.32
CA ALA A 125 8.98 -16.17 -3.26
C ALA A 125 8.90 -15.57 -1.85
N ALA A 126 8.45 -14.32 -1.71
CA ALA A 126 8.33 -13.67 -0.40
C ALA A 126 7.14 -14.22 0.38
N GLY A 127 7.30 -14.32 1.70
CA GLY A 127 6.22 -14.66 2.62
C GLY A 127 5.50 -13.42 3.14
N MET A 128 4.33 -13.62 3.73
CA MET A 128 3.54 -12.53 4.30
C MET A 128 2.86 -13.00 5.58
N PHE A 129 2.91 -12.17 6.61
CA PHE A 129 2.23 -12.42 7.88
C PHE A 129 0.98 -11.54 7.93
N LEU A 130 -0.21 -12.15 8.09
CA LEU A 130 -1.47 -11.43 8.10
C LEU A 130 -1.95 -11.21 9.53
N GLY A 131 -2.22 -9.95 9.86
CA GLY A 131 -2.83 -9.55 11.12
C GLY A 131 -3.86 -8.46 10.84
N GLY A 132 -4.86 -8.36 11.68
CA GLY A 132 -5.89 -7.35 11.53
C GLY A 132 -7.24 -7.85 12.01
N ALA A 133 -8.24 -6.96 11.95
CA ALA A 133 -9.59 -7.27 12.40
C ALA A 133 -10.47 -7.70 11.25
#